data_d5832865be4e7882852225517d043bcc
#
_entry.id   d5832865be4e7882852225517d043bcc
#
_cell.length_a   1.000
_cell.length_b   1.000
_cell.length_c   1.000
_cell.angle_alpha   90.00
_cell.angle_beta   90.00
_cell.angle_gamma   90.00
#
_symmetry.space_group_name_H-M   'P 1'
#
loop_
_entity.id
_entity.type
_entity.pdbx_description
1 polymer ?
#
loop_
_entity_poly.entity_id
_entity_poly.type
_entity_poly.pdbx_seq_one_letter_code
_entity_poly.pdbx_strand_id
1 'polypeptide(L)'
;SAASDVYKRQLTLNENGDITSLFDKRINKELVKAGKAIRLALFTENKSFEWPAWEILKETVDATPISITEDVKVTLCENGALRKTLCVEKRHDDSFFRQYIHLYEGVLVHRIDFTNEVDWQSTNALLKAEFPLNLNNEVATYDLGVGSVQRGNNILTAYEVYAQYWADLTDANGSYGVSIMNDSKYGWDKPDNNTLRLTLLHTPKTKKNYAYQDRQDFGHHTFTYSLVGHVGALDVVQTRENAELLNQRIKAFVVGKHRGELGKSYSLAFSDNRNVLIKALKKAESSDEYVVRVYEAAGKQAQKASIVFADNLVAAVEADGTEKTIGKATFSGNRLEVSVNPNSIKTYKVRFASNKKVQTVAEPLPLVYDKKCFSWNEFKAAANFESGYSYAAELIPAEMNVHGVPFKLETREELNGMACKGNVLKLPADCTYNRLYILAAAASDKDVKGIFRVGKYVQEVIVPSYTGFIGQWGHTGHTEGYLKD
;
A
#
# COMPACT_ATOMS: atom_id res chain seq x y z
N SER A 1 28.02 19.26 -6.44
CA SER A 1 26.71 19.32 -5.75
C SER A 1 25.61 19.69 -6.72
N ALA A 2 24.49 18.99 -6.67
CA ALA A 2 23.31 19.35 -7.43
C ALA A 2 22.32 20.08 -6.51
N ALA A 3 21.72 21.14 -7.01
CA ALA A 3 20.70 21.91 -6.31
C ALA A 3 19.44 21.99 -7.13
N SER A 4 18.28 21.90 -6.47
CA SER A 4 16.98 22.17 -7.08
C SER A 4 16.22 23.18 -6.22
N ASP A 5 15.68 24.18 -6.87
CA ASP A 5 14.90 25.25 -6.24
C ASP A 5 13.50 25.26 -6.83
N VAL A 6 12.49 25.20 -5.96
CA VAL A 6 11.11 25.47 -6.25
C VAL A 6 10.63 26.62 -5.36
N TYR A 7 9.57 27.29 -5.73
CA TYR A 7 9.08 28.51 -5.05
C TYR A 7 9.06 28.43 -3.51
N LYS A 8 8.81 27.26 -2.94
CA LYS A 8 8.66 27.08 -1.48
C LYS A 8 9.80 26.33 -0.80
N ARG A 9 10.70 25.67 -1.55
CA ARG A 9 11.79 24.86 -0.98
C ARG A 9 13.03 24.92 -1.85
N GLN A 10 14.16 24.78 -1.18
CA GLN A 10 15.45 24.64 -1.80
C GLN A 10 16.13 23.38 -1.25
N LEU A 11 16.66 22.57 -2.14
CA LEU A 11 17.32 21.30 -1.83
C LEU A 11 18.72 21.30 -2.42
N THR A 12 19.71 20.83 -1.64
CA THR A 12 21.09 20.66 -2.08
C THR A 12 21.54 19.24 -1.78
N LEU A 13 22.14 18.61 -2.79
CA LEU A 13 22.76 17.29 -2.69
C LEU A 13 24.29 17.41 -2.64
N ASN A 14 24.95 16.54 -1.88
CA ASN A 14 26.39 16.33 -1.96
C ASN A 14 26.78 15.45 -3.17
N GLU A 15 28.04 15.10 -3.28
CA GLU A 15 28.59 14.24 -4.33
C GLU A 15 28.01 12.81 -4.29
N ASN A 16 27.59 12.33 -3.12
CA ASN A 16 26.96 11.02 -2.93
C ASN A 16 25.46 11.04 -3.22
N GLY A 17 24.89 12.18 -3.64
CA GLY A 17 23.46 12.33 -3.85
C GLY A 17 22.64 12.33 -2.57
N ASP A 18 23.27 12.55 -1.41
CA ASP A 18 22.58 12.70 -0.11
C ASP A 18 22.20 14.17 0.11
N ILE A 19 21.08 14.43 0.77
CA ILE A 19 20.55 15.78 0.96
C ILE A 19 21.23 16.43 2.15
N THR A 20 22.08 17.39 1.90
CA THR A 20 22.83 18.15 2.92
C THR A 20 22.13 19.43 3.34
N SER A 21 21.19 19.94 2.55
CA SER A 21 20.35 21.08 2.89
C SER A 21 18.95 20.88 2.32
N LEU A 22 17.97 21.16 3.13
CA LEU A 22 16.57 21.21 2.77
C LEU A 22 15.94 22.43 3.47
N PHE A 23 15.93 23.54 2.77
CA PHE A 23 15.41 24.79 3.30
C PHE A 23 13.94 24.98 2.96
N ASP A 24 13.08 25.02 3.98
CA ASP A 24 11.66 25.33 3.82
C ASP A 24 11.43 26.83 3.90
N LYS A 25 11.25 27.47 2.76
CA LYS A 25 11.07 28.93 2.62
C LYS A 25 9.77 29.43 3.28
N ARG A 26 8.77 28.56 3.46
CA ARG A 26 7.50 28.93 4.10
C ARG A 26 7.66 29.23 5.57
N ILE A 27 8.53 28.49 6.23
CA ILE A 27 8.81 28.60 7.67
C ILE A 27 10.18 29.20 7.94
N ASN A 28 10.91 29.57 6.88
CA ASN A 28 12.27 30.13 6.94
C ASN A 28 13.20 29.28 7.80
N LYS A 29 13.23 27.94 7.55
CA LYS A 29 13.99 26.98 8.34
C LYS A 29 14.78 26.01 7.48
N GLU A 30 16.04 25.75 7.90
CA GLU A 30 16.80 24.59 7.45
C GLU A 30 16.32 23.38 8.24
N LEU A 31 15.91 22.32 7.53
CA LEU A 31 15.36 21.11 8.13
C LEU A 31 16.41 20.04 8.39
N VAL A 32 17.56 20.07 7.71
CA VAL A 32 18.65 19.12 7.90
C VAL A 32 19.60 19.62 8.97
N LYS A 33 20.01 18.75 9.89
CA LYS A 33 21.00 19.07 10.93
C LYS A 33 22.35 19.40 10.32
N ALA A 34 22.98 20.50 10.74
CA ALA A 34 24.28 20.94 10.25
C ALA A 34 25.34 19.81 10.32
N GLY A 35 26.07 19.63 9.21
CA GLY A 35 27.10 18.58 9.08
C GLY A 35 26.56 17.15 8.92
N LYS A 36 25.24 16.99 8.73
CA LYS A 36 24.58 15.71 8.47
C LYS A 36 23.87 15.75 7.11
N ALA A 37 23.31 14.61 6.69
CA ALA A 37 22.53 14.50 5.45
C ALA A 37 21.36 13.53 5.61
N ILE A 38 20.22 13.83 4.98
CA ILE A 38 19.16 12.85 4.75
C ILE A 38 19.64 11.90 3.66
N ARG A 39 19.58 10.58 3.90
CA ARG A 39 20.21 9.59 3.03
C ARG A 39 19.59 8.22 3.13
N LEU A 40 19.92 7.35 2.19
CA LEU A 40 19.83 5.91 2.36
C LEU A 40 21.03 5.47 3.21
N ALA A 41 20.77 5.01 4.40
CA ALA A 41 21.76 4.60 5.39
C ALA A 41 21.88 3.07 5.38
N LEU A 42 23.05 2.56 5.04
CA LEU A 42 23.31 1.13 4.95
C LEU A 42 24.11 0.65 6.16
N PHE A 43 23.57 -0.32 6.89
CA PHE A 43 24.23 -1.05 7.96
C PHE A 43 24.78 -2.34 7.36
N THR A 44 26.10 -2.53 7.43
CA THR A 44 26.82 -3.63 6.77
C THR A 44 27.09 -4.82 7.69
N GLU A 45 26.70 -4.73 8.97
CA GLU A 45 26.79 -5.80 9.96
C GLU A 45 25.40 -6.02 10.57
N ASN A 46 24.61 -6.86 9.90
CA ASN A 46 23.23 -7.17 10.29
C ASN A 46 23.11 -8.67 10.60
N LYS A 47 23.42 -9.05 11.81
CA LYS A 47 23.39 -10.45 12.28
C LYS A 47 22.02 -10.83 12.80
N SER A 48 21.68 -12.11 12.69
CA SER A 48 20.55 -12.71 13.38
C SER A 48 21.02 -13.90 14.21
N PHE A 49 20.48 -14.06 15.40
CA PHE A 49 20.82 -15.20 16.26
C PHE A 49 19.91 -16.39 16.03
N GLU A 50 18.59 -16.18 16.01
CA GLU A 50 17.64 -17.31 15.97
C GLU A 50 16.49 -17.11 14.97
N TRP A 51 16.04 -15.86 14.76
CA TRP A 51 14.84 -15.55 14.01
C TRP A 51 15.10 -14.57 12.86
N PRO A 52 15.81 -14.98 11.80
CA PRO A 52 16.31 -14.05 10.79
C PRO A 52 15.23 -13.17 10.14
N ALA A 53 14.00 -13.68 9.99
CA ALA A 53 12.90 -12.91 9.43
C ALA A 53 12.26 -11.92 10.42
N TRP A 54 12.50 -12.09 11.73
CA TRP A 54 11.75 -11.38 12.77
C TRP A 54 12.61 -10.47 13.64
N GLU A 55 13.90 -10.70 13.71
CA GLU A 55 14.77 -9.96 14.61
C GLU A 55 15.69 -8.98 13.88
N ILE A 56 15.78 -7.77 14.43
CA ILE A 56 16.86 -6.82 14.20
C ILE A 56 17.53 -6.61 15.55
N LEU A 57 18.84 -6.83 15.63
CA LEU A 57 19.55 -6.72 16.89
C LEU A 57 19.85 -5.27 17.23
N LYS A 58 19.83 -4.93 18.52
CA LYS A 58 20.15 -3.58 18.97
C LYS A 58 21.55 -3.14 18.55
N GLU A 59 22.54 -4.05 18.58
CA GLU A 59 23.91 -3.77 18.13
C GLU A 59 23.97 -3.35 16.64
N THR A 60 23.10 -3.90 15.79
CA THR A 60 22.97 -3.48 14.39
C THR A 60 22.45 -2.04 14.30
N VAL A 61 21.40 -1.73 15.06
CA VAL A 61 20.76 -0.39 15.04
C VAL A 61 21.65 0.67 15.68
N ASP A 62 22.47 0.31 16.67
CA ASP A 62 23.43 1.20 17.32
C ASP A 62 24.71 1.44 16.49
N ALA A 63 24.99 0.60 15.51
CA ALA A 63 26.14 0.77 14.65
C ALA A 63 26.02 2.05 13.78
N THR A 64 27.16 2.57 13.35
CA THR A 64 27.18 3.71 12.44
C THR A 64 26.96 3.26 11.01
N PRO A 65 25.87 3.65 10.36
CA PRO A 65 25.63 3.27 8.96
C PRO A 65 26.51 4.05 8.00
N ILE A 66 26.80 3.47 6.86
CA ILE A 66 27.50 4.13 5.76
C ILE A 66 26.53 4.79 4.78
N SER A 67 27.01 5.78 4.01
CA SER A 67 26.35 6.25 2.78
C SER A 67 26.72 5.33 1.62
N ILE A 68 25.80 5.18 0.68
CA ILE A 68 26.03 4.46 -0.57
C ILE A 68 26.72 5.43 -1.53
N THR A 69 27.94 5.10 -1.95
CA THR A 69 28.84 6.03 -2.65
C THR A 69 29.35 5.52 -4.01
N GLU A 70 28.98 4.31 -4.40
CA GLU A 70 29.45 3.71 -5.65
C GLU A 70 28.57 4.11 -6.83
N ASP A 71 29.16 4.39 -7.99
CA ASP A 71 28.51 4.71 -9.26
C ASP A 71 27.42 5.79 -9.14
N VAL A 72 27.68 6.81 -8.32
CA VAL A 72 26.70 7.87 -8.06
C VAL A 72 26.48 8.72 -9.31
N LYS A 73 25.22 8.81 -9.73
CA LYS A 73 24.77 9.67 -10.81
C LYS A 73 23.55 10.47 -10.38
N VAL A 74 23.62 11.79 -10.52
CA VAL A 74 22.52 12.70 -10.23
C VAL A 74 22.07 13.39 -11.52
N THR A 75 20.79 13.29 -11.85
CA THR A 75 20.20 13.92 -13.03
C THR A 75 18.90 14.66 -12.69
N LEU A 76 18.64 15.75 -13.38
CA LEU A 76 17.34 16.43 -13.36
C LEU A 76 16.44 15.74 -14.39
N CYS A 77 15.60 14.80 -13.94
CA CYS A 77 14.75 13.98 -14.82
C CYS A 77 13.49 14.71 -15.29
N GLU A 78 13.00 15.68 -14.50
CA GLU A 78 11.82 16.45 -14.81
C GLU A 78 12.02 17.88 -14.34
N ASN A 79 11.71 18.84 -15.21
CA ASN A 79 11.76 20.27 -14.93
C ASN A 79 10.46 20.93 -15.42
N GLY A 80 9.33 20.50 -14.85
CA GLY A 80 8.00 20.99 -15.20
C GLY A 80 7.58 22.20 -14.34
N ALA A 81 6.51 22.87 -14.76
CA ALA A 81 5.91 23.97 -14.02
C ALA A 81 5.22 23.54 -12.71
N LEU A 82 4.83 22.26 -12.60
CA LEU A 82 4.13 21.72 -11.43
C LEU A 82 5.03 20.88 -10.54
N ARG A 83 6.11 20.31 -11.11
CA ARG A 83 7.01 19.43 -10.40
C ARG A 83 8.41 19.48 -10.99
N LYS A 84 9.42 19.43 -10.12
CA LYS A 84 10.79 19.12 -10.49
C LYS A 84 11.20 17.79 -9.85
N THR A 85 11.92 16.97 -10.58
CA THR A 85 12.36 15.65 -10.11
C THR A 85 13.85 15.48 -10.33
N LEU A 86 14.59 15.27 -9.25
CA LEU A 86 15.96 14.78 -9.29
C LEU A 86 15.94 13.24 -9.25
N CYS A 87 16.75 12.62 -10.09
CA CYS A 87 17.00 11.19 -10.05
C CYS A 87 18.43 10.96 -9.56
N VAL A 88 18.55 10.16 -8.50
CA VAL A 88 19.82 9.74 -7.91
C VAL A 88 19.96 8.23 -8.10
N GLU A 89 20.97 7.81 -8.85
CA GLU A 89 21.33 6.40 -9.04
C GLU A 89 22.61 6.11 -8.26
N LYS A 90 22.68 4.94 -7.62
CA LYS A 90 23.81 4.47 -6.80
C LYS A 90 23.94 2.96 -6.87
N ARG A 91 25.11 2.43 -6.50
CA ARG A 91 25.35 1.01 -6.31
C ARG A 91 26.00 0.73 -4.96
N HIS A 92 25.80 -0.50 -4.49
CA HIS A 92 26.56 -1.11 -3.42
C HIS A 92 26.59 -2.62 -3.65
N ASP A 93 27.76 -3.17 -3.84
CA ASP A 93 27.96 -4.53 -4.32
C ASP A 93 27.06 -4.78 -5.56
N ASP A 94 26.27 -5.86 -5.55
CA ASP A 94 25.36 -6.22 -6.62
C ASP A 94 24.00 -5.47 -6.54
N SER A 95 23.76 -4.67 -5.50
CA SER A 95 22.53 -3.90 -5.35
C SER A 95 22.55 -2.60 -6.16
N PHE A 96 21.40 -2.27 -6.75
CA PHE A 96 21.20 -1.01 -7.47
C PHE A 96 20.07 -0.20 -6.85
N PHE A 97 20.29 1.09 -6.68
CA PHE A 97 19.37 2.03 -6.06
C PHE A 97 19.08 3.16 -7.03
N ARG A 98 17.82 3.43 -7.28
CA ARG A 98 17.35 4.61 -7.99
C ARG A 98 16.31 5.32 -7.13
N GLN A 99 16.59 6.57 -6.79
CA GLN A 99 15.70 7.40 -5.99
C GLN A 99 15.28 8.62 -6.79
N TYR A 100 13.98 8.83 -6.94
CA TYR A 100 13.39 10.04 -7.49
C TYR A 100 12.97 10.96 -6.35
N ILE A 101 13.52 12.17 -6.32
CA ILE A 101 13.20 13.21 -5.34
C ILE A 101 12.29 14.22 -6.02
N HIS A 102 11.02 14.22 -5.64
CA HIS A 102 9.99 15.05 -6.26
C HIS A 102 9.71 16.30 -5.42
N LEU A 103 9.97 17.47 -6.00
CA LEU A 103 9.61 18.77 -5.44
C LEU A 103 8.44 19.35 -6.23
N TYR A 104 7.34 19.65 -5.53
CA TYR A 104 6.12 20.13 -6.14
C TYR A 104 6.03 21.66 -6.05
N GLU A 105 5.65 22.30 -7.17
CA GLU A 105 5.19 23.67 -7.22
C GLU A 105 3.71 23.73 -6.84
N GLY A 106 3.26 24.81 -6.21
CA GLY A 106 1.85 25.07 -5.93
C GLY A 106 1.49 25.12 -4.46
N VAL A 107 0.21 25.45 -4.21
CA VAL A 107 -0.29 25.81 -2.87
C VAL A 107 -0.71 24.61 -2.05
N LEU A 108 -1.07 23.52 -2.71
CA LEU A 108 -1.76 22.38 -2.07
C LEU A 108 -0.81 21.23 -1.65
N VAL A 109 0.33 21.08 -2.32
CA VAL A 109 1.26 20.00 -2.00
C VAL A 109 2.46 20.55 -1.25
N HIS A 110 2.57 20.21 0.02
CA HIS A 110 3.62 20.72 0.91
C HIS A 110 4.66 19.66 1.27
N ARG A 111 4.66 18.51 0.61
CA ARG A 111 5.59 17.41 0.86
C ARG A 111 6.63 17.26 -0.24
N ILE A 112 7.71 16.61 0.10
CA ILE A 112 8.72 16.11 -0.81
C ILE A 112 8.56 14.60 -0.82
N ASP A 113 8.37 14.02 -2.01
CA ASP A 113 8.21 12.57 -2.16
C ASP A 113 9.53 11.95 -2.65
N PHE A 114 9.89 10.83 -2.06
CA PHE A 114 11.04 10.00 -2.40
C PHE A 114 10.53 8.66 -2.92
N THR A 115 10.45 8.51 -4.24
CA THR A 115 10.10 7.23 -4.86
C THR A 115 11.38 6.45 -5.10
N ASN A 116 11.43 5.23 -4.59
CA ASN A 116 12.61 4.38 -4.66
C ASN A 116 12.31 3.15 -5.50
N GLU A 117 13.22 2.83 -6.40
CA GLU A 117 13.33 1.56 -7.13
C GLU A 117 14.64 0.93 -6.72
N VAL A 118 14.59 -0.22 -6.09
CA VAL A 118 15.78 -0.90 -5.56
C VAL A 118 15.82 -2.32 -6.08
N ASP A 119 16.91 -2.68 -6.73
CA ASP A 119 17.24 -4.08 -6.97
C ASP A 119 18.20 -4.53 -5.87
N TRP A 120 17.63 -5.21 -4.87
CA TRP A 120 18.34 -5.53 -3.63
C TRP A 120 18.99 -6.89 -3.70
N GLN A 121 20.32 -6.94 -3.53
CA GLN A 121 21.14 -8.15 -3.56
C GLN A 121 22.16 -8.20 -2.40
N SER A 122 22.08 -7.29 -1.43
CA SER A 122 23.02 -7.19 -0.32
C SER A 122 22.68 -8.17 0.79
N THR A 123 23.63 -8.99 1.22
CA THR A 123 23.54 -9.87 2.39
C THR A 123 24.14 -9.20 3.63
N ASN A 124 23.83 -9.70 4.82
CA ASN A 124 24.32 -9.14 6.10
C ASN A 124 24.05 -7.65 6.22
N ALA A 125 22.94 -7.17 5.65
CA ALA A 125 22.67 -5.75 5.46
C ALA A 125 21.29 -5.34 5.97
N LEU A 126 21.20 -4.10 6.47
CA LEU A 126 19.96 -3.43 6.82
C LEU A 126 19.96 -2.04 6.17
N LEU A 127 18.96 -1.73 5.39
CA LEU A 127 18.79 -0.45 4.72
C LEU A 127 17.73 0.38 5.45
N LYS A 128 18.07 1.63 5.80
CA LYS A 128 17.13 2.59 6.35
C LYS A 128 17.18 3.92 5.59
N ALA A 129 16.06 4.65 5.58
CA ALA A 129 16.08 6.08 5.28
C ALA A 129 16.36 6.82 6.60
N GLU A 130 17.44 7.60 6.63
CA GLU A 130 17.90 8.34 7.81
C GLU A 130 17.63 9.84 7.64
N PHE A 131 16.96 10.43 8.63
CA PHE A 131 16.55 11.83 8.66
C PHE A 131 17.16 12.53 9.88
N PRO A 132 18.39 13.01 9.79
CA PRO A 132 18.99 13.85 10.85
C PRO A 132 18.44 15.27 10.72
N LEU A 133 17.49 15.63 11.58
CA LEU A 133 16.72 16.86 11.49
C LEU A 133 17.32 17.97 12.38
N ASN A 134 17.14 19.22 11.95
CA ASN A 134 17.53 20.40 12.73
C ASN A 134 16.48 20.71 13.81
N LEU A 135 16.20 19.71 14.63
CA LEU A 135 15.21 19.68 15.71
C LEU A 135 15.87 19.06 16.95
N ASN A 136 15.29 19.30 18.13
CA ASN A 136 15.75 18.67 19.36
C ASN A 136 14.55 18.27 20.22
N ASN A 137 14.28 16.96 20.29
CA ASN A 137 13.27 16.40 21.17
C ASN A 137 13.61 14.95 21.52
N GLU A 138 13.51 14.60 22.78
CA GLU A 138 13.68 13.21 23.24
C GLU A 138 12.56 12.29 22.77
N VAL A 139 11.40 12.85 22.43
CA VAL A 139 10.19 12.12 22.07
C VAL A 139 9.79 12.41 20.62
N ALA A 140 9.37 11.39 19.91
CA ALA A 140 8.69 11.50 18.61
C ALA A 140 7.29 10.89 18.70
N THR A 141 6.39 11.30 17.81
CA THR A 141 5.02 10.79 17.72
C THR A 141 4.90 9.85 16.55
N TYR A 142 4.27 8.69 16.78
CA TYR A 142 4.13 7.59 15.82
C TYR A 142 2.66 7.24 15.60
N ASP A 143 2.28 7.05 14.34
CA ASP A 143 0.95 6.63 13.94
C ASP A 143 0.68 5.16 14.28
N LEU A 144 -0.49 4.89 14.84
CA LEU A 144 -0.97 3.54 15.14
C LEU A 144 -2.14 3.10 14.23
N GLY A 145 -2.44 3.90 13.19
CA GLY A 145 -3.58 3.66 12.31
C GLY A 145 -4.87 4.25 12.87
N VAL A 146 -5.18 4.01 14.12
CA VAL A 146 -6.17 4.76 14.92
C VAL A 146 -5.47 5.26 16.16
N GLY A 147 -5.38 6.58 16.28
CA GLY A 147 -4.58 7.23 17.31
C GLY A 147 -3.08 7.27 16.99
N SER A 148 -2.32 7.77 17.93
CA SER A 148 -0.87 7.89 17.87
C SER A 148 -0.25 7.68 19.26
N VAL A 149 1.04 7.40 19.30
CA VAL A 149 1.79 7.18 20.54
C VAL A 149 3.09 7.96 20.51
N GLN A 150 3.51 8.46 21.65
CA GLN A 150 4.83 9.06 21.84
C GLN A 150 5.83 8.01 22.34
N ARG A 151 7.04 8.01 21.75
CA ARG A 151 8.14 7.14 22.17
C ARG A 151 9.43 7.94 22.18
N GLY A 152 10.31 7.59 23.13
CA GLY A 152 11.62 8.20 23.28
C GLY A 152 12.67 7.67 22.32
N ASN A 153 13.94 8.03 22.63
CA ASN A 153 15.11 7.50 21.94
C ASN A 153 15.25 5.98 22.17
N ASN A 154 16.06 5.33 21.33
CA ASN A 154 16.32 3.89 21.42
C ASN A 154 16.79 3.47 22.81
N ILE A 155 16.15 2.47 23.36
CA ILE A 155 16.54 1.76 24.59
C ILE A 155 16.59 0.26 24.34
N LEU A 156 17.10 -0.51 25.30
CA LEU A 156 17.28 -1.97 25.11
C LEU A 156 15.98 -2.71 24.77
N THR A 157 14.84 -2.23 25.25
CA THR A 157 13.52 -2.87 25.04
C THR A 157 12.67 -2.20 23.96
N ALA A 158 13.15 -1.11 23.35
CA ALA A 158 12.44 -0.37 22.31
C ALA A 158 13.43 0.39 21.43
N TYR A 159 13.98 -0.25 20.41
CA TYR A 159 14.95 0.29 19.46
C TYR A 159 14.60 0.02 17.99
N GLU A 160 13.54 -0.70 17.73
CA GLU A 160 12.85 -0.83 16.45
C GLU A 160 11.37 -0.87 16.80
N VAL A 161 10.64 0.18 16.45
CA VAL A 161 9.26 0.36 16.87
C VAL A 161 8.33 0.50 15.67
N TYR A 162 7.11 0.08 15.85
CA TYR A 162 6.09 0.14 14.82
C TYR A 162 5.47 1.54 14.70
N ALA A 163 5.29 2.00 13.45
CA ALA A 163 4.31 3.03 13.10
C ALA A 163 3.68 2.69 11.76
N GLN A 164 2.43 3.09 11.53
CA GLN A 164 1.73 2.73 10.29
C GLN A 164 2.11 3.66 9.14
N TYR A 165 1.54 4.84 9.04
CA TYR A 165 1.71 5.70 7.87
C TYR A 165 2.69 6.85 8.08
N TRP A 166 2.97 7.24 9.33
CA TRP A 166 3.82 8.38 9.61
C TRP A 166 4.48 8.33 10.98
N ALA A 167 5.59 9.04 11.08
CA ALA A 167 6.22 9.44 12.34
C ALA A 167 6.53 10.93 12.27
N ASP A 168 6.51 11.61 13.40
CA ASP A 168 6.76 13.05 13.52
C ASP A 168 7.76 13.36 14.61
N LEU A 169 8.70 14.24 14.30
CA LEU A 169 9.58 14.87 15.27
C LEU A 169 9.28 16.37 15.28
N THR A 170 8.62 16.83 16.32
CA THR A 170 8.38 18.24 16.61
C THR A 170 9.40 18.70 17.63
N ASP A 171 9.98 19.89 17.47
CA ASP A 171 10.94 20.47 18.43
C ASP A 171 10.32 20.56 19.82
N ALA A 172 11.11 20.36 20.88
CA ALA A 172 10.61 20.29 22.27
C ALA A 172 9.85 21.55 22.71
N ASN A 173 10.22 22.71 22.13
CA ASN A 173 9.51 23.97 22.38
C ASN A 173 8.22 24.14 21.54
N GLY A 174 7.87 23.18 20.69
CA GLY A 174 6.69 23.21 19.84
C GLY A 174 6.72 24.27 18.75
N SER A 175 7.88 24.79 18.36
CA SER A 175 7.98 25.88 17.39
C SER A 175 7.80 25.41 15.93
N TYR A 176 8.32 24.24 15.59
CA TYR A 176 8.16 23.58 14.29
C TYR A 176 8.50 22.09 14.38
N GLY A 177 8.16 21.35 13.35
CA GLY A 177 8.41 19.93 13.27
C GLY A 177 8.50 19.42 11.84
N VAL A 178 8.84 18.13 11.73
CA VAL A 178 8.93 17.41 10.47
C VAL A 178 8.22 16.08 10.60
N SER A 179 7.20 15.89 9.78
CA SER A 179 6.51 14.61 9.65
C SER A 179 7.09 13.83 8.46
N ILE A 180 7.35 12.55 8.68
CA ILE A 180 7.82 11.61 7.66
C ILE A 180 6.73 10.56 7.45
N MET A 181 6.34 10.34 6.19
CA MET A 181 5.26 9.44 5.80
C MET A 181 5.81 8.33 4.93
N ASN A 182 5.12 7.21 4.88
CA ASN A 182 5.49 6.07 4.04
C ASN A 182 4.26 5.36 3.46
N ASP A 183 4.46 4.54 2.42
CA ASP A 183 3.39 3.76 1.78
C ASP A 183 3.41 2.26 2.13
N SER A 184 4.51 1.74 2.71
CA SER A 184 4.65 0.28 2.90
C SER A 184 5.71 -0.15 3.90
N LYS A 185 6.30 0.78 4.66
CA LYS A 185 7.39 0.52 5.60
C LYS A 185 6.98 0.91 7.02
N TYR A 186 7.13 0.00 7.98
CA TYR A 186 6.50 0.12 9.29
C TYR A 186 7.48 0.10 10.48
N GLY A 187 8.76 -0.19 10.23
CA GLY A 187 9.80 -0.22 11.25
C GLY A 187 10.48 1.14 11.40
N TRP A 188 10.61 1.63 12.63
CA TRP A 188 11.18 2.92 12.94
C TRP A 188 12.12 2.83 14.11
N ASP A 189 13.14 3.68 14.08
CA ASP A 189 13.98 3.91 15.26
C ASP A 189 14.41 5.38 15.41
N LYS A 190 14.80 5.74 16.62
CA LYS A 190 15.19 7.09 16.99
C LYS A 190 16.47 7.02 17.83
N PRO A 191 17.66 7.09 17.19
CA PRO A 191 18.94 6.90 17.88
C PRO A 191 19.30 8.05 18.82
N ASP A 192 18.82 9.25 18.53
CA ASP A 192 19.12 10.47 19.30
C ASP A 192 17.96 11.48 19.21
N ASN A 193 18.12 12.67 19.84
CA ASN A 193 17.09 13.69 19.89
C ASN A 193 16.78 14.37 18.54
N ASN A 194 17.58 14.11 17.51
CA ASN A 194 17.53 14.81 16.23
C ASN A 194 17.14 13.89 15.05
N THR A 195 17.28 12.58 15.20
CA THR A 195 17.26 11.64 14.07
C THR A 195 16.06 10.70 14.16
N LEU A 196 15.32 10.57 13.05
CA LEU A 196 14.40 9.49 12.79
C LEU A 196 14.94 8.61 11.68
N ARG A 197 14.76 7.29 11.77
CA ARG A 197 15.11 6.34 10.72
C ARG A 197 13.93 5.42 10.41
N LEU A 198 13.67 5.22 9.13
CA LEU A 198 12.65 4.31 8.60
C LEU A 198 13.33 3.07 8.02
N THR A 199 13.01 1.90 8.51
CA THR A 199 13.51 0.61 8.00
C THR A 199 12.91 0.30 6.64
N LEU A 200 13.75 -0.01 5.66
CA LEU A 200 13.36 -0.24 4.28
C LEU A 200 13.50 -1.70 3.85
N LEU A 201 14.70 -2.29 3.98
CA LEU A 201 15.02 -3.65 3.57
C LEU A 201 15.94 -4.32 4.60
N HIS A 202 15.79 -5.63 4.78
CA HIS A 202 16.47 -6.36 5.85
C HIS A 202 16.88 -7.76 5.37
N THR A 203 18.18 -8.00 5.21
CA THR A 203 18.74 -9.32 4.88
C THR A 203 19.86 -9.62 5.87
N PRO A 204 19.57 -10.30 6.98
CA PRO A 204 20.57 -10.57 8.02
C PRO A 204 21.53 -11.71 7.62
N LYS A 205 22.69 -11.70 8.23
CA LYS A 205 23.60 -12.84 8.24
C LYS A 205 23.02 -13.94 9.13
N THR A 206 22.64 -15.05 8.53
CA THR A 206 21.99 -16.15 9.21
C THR A 206 22.98 -17.20 9.76
N LYS A 207 22.55 -17.98 10.75
CA LYS A 207 23.24 -19.19 11.18
C LYS A 207 23.04 -20.31 10.16
N LYS A 208 23.89 -21.34 10.21
CA LYS A 208 23.84 -22.49 9.28
C LYS A 208 22.45 -23.13 9.16
N ASN A 209 21.72 -23.23 10.28
CA ASN A 209 20.38 -23.83 10.28
C ASN A 209 19.33 -23.01 9.52
N TYR A 210 19.58 -21.73 9.29
CA TYR A 210 18.71 -20.79 8.60
C TYR A 210 19.34 -20.23 7.32
N ALA A 211 20.35 -20.93 6.78
CA ALA A 211 21.07 -20.47 5.57
C ALA A 211 20.13 -20.24 4.37
N TYR A 212 18.96 -20.90 4.33
CA TYR A 212 17.95 -20.70 3.31
C TYR A 212 17.24 -19.31 3.41
N GLN A 213 17.45 -18.59 4.51
CA GLN A 213 16.90 -17.23 4.74
C GLN A 213 17.95 -16.13 4.52
N ASP A 214 19.16 -16.46 4.07
CA ASP A 214 20.25 -15.48 3.87
C ASP A 214 20.06 -14.55 2.67
N ARG A 215 18.99 -14.76 1.91
CA ARG A 215 18.57 -13.98 0.73
C ARG A 215 17.14 -13.43 0.85
N GLN A 216 16.61 -13.35 2.06
CA GLN A 216 15.32 -12.70 2.23
C GLN A 216 15.41 -11.24 1.76
N ASP A 217 14.31 -10.70 1.28
CA ASP A 217 14.20 -9.38 0.62
C ASP A 217 14.98 -9.21 -0.69
N PHE A 218 15.64 -10.23 -1.23
CA PHE A 218 16.29 -10.13 -2.54
C PHE A 218 15.26 -9.89 -3.64
N GLY A 219 15.60 -9.01 -4.57
CA GLY A 219 14.81 -8.72 -5.75
C GLY A 219 14.48 -7.24 -5.92
N HIS A 220 13.51 -6.98 -6.80
CA HIS A 220 13.08 -5.63 -7.15
C HIS A 220 12.01 -5.11 -6.18
N HIS A 221 12.27 -3.95 -5.59
CA HIS A 221 11.38 -3.25 -4.67
C HIS A 221 11.04 -1.86 -5.16
N THR A 222 9.79 -1.47 -5.00
CA THR A 222 9.34 -0.08 -5.21
C THR A 222 8.58 0.38 -3.98
N PHE A 223 9.00 1.50 -3.40
CA PHE A 223 8.35 2.10 -2.24
C PHE A 223 8.55 3.62 -2.22
N THR A 224 7.64 4.32 -1.54
CA THR A 224 7.69 5.79 -1.43
C THR A 224 7.61 6.20 0.03
N TYR A 225 8.46 7.14 0.41
CA TYR A 225 8.30 7.90 1.65
C TYR A 225 8.32 9.40 1.34
N SER A 226 7.81 10.19 2.26
CA SER A 226 7.65 11.64 2.05
C SER A 226 8.02 12.40 3.30
N LEU A 227 8.37 13.68 3.13
CA LEU A 227 8.72 14.58 4.21
C LEU A 227 7.92 15.89 4.11
N VAL A 228 7.39 16.34 5.25
CA VAL A 228 6.68 17.62 5.38
C VAL A 228 7.15 18.37 6.61
N GLY A 229 7.64 19.59 6.42
CA GLY A 229 7.86 20.53 7.53
C GLY A 229 6.57 21.25 7.91
N HIS A 230 6.36 21.51 9.20
CA HIS A 230 5.21 22.27 9.72
C HIS A 230 5.61 23.25 10.80
N VAL A 231 4.82 24.32 10.96
CA VAL A 231 4.98 25.32 12.03
C VAL A 231 4.13 24.91 13.22
N GLY A 232 4.66 25.13 14.42
CA GLY A 232 3.94 24.88 15.66
C GLY A 232 3.88 23.40 16.04
N ALA A 233 3.00 23.08 16.95
CA ALA A 233 2.76 21.72 17.39
C ALA A 233 2.20 20.85 16.25
N LEU A 234 2.42 19.54 16.36
CA LEU A 234 1.89 18.55 15.42
C LEU A 234 0.37 18.64 15.29
N ASP A 235 -0.12 18.87 14.07
CA ASP A 235 -1.52 18.64 13.70
C ASP A 235 -1.67 17.20 13.20
N VAL A 236 -2.06 16.30 14.10
CA VAL A 236 -2.22 14.87 13.82
C VAL A 236 -3.19 14.62 12.67
N VAL A 237 -4.28 15.38 12.58
CA VAL A 237 -5.29 15.21 11.53
C VAL A 237 -4.72 15.58 10.18
N GLN A 238 -4.04 16.72 10.06
CA GLN A 238 -3.43 17.15 8.81
C GLN A 238 -2.29 16.21 8.36
N THR A 239 -1.48 15.75 9.31
CA THR A 239 -0.40 14.80 9.01
C THR A 239 -0.97 13.48 8.49
N ARG A 240 -2.05 12.99 9.10
CA ARG A 240 -2.77 11.80 8.65
C ARG A 240 -3.38 11.97 7.26
N GLU A 241 -4.04 13.11 6.99
CA GLU A 241 -4.59 13.43 5.66
C GLU A 241 -3.48 13.39 4.59
N ASN A 242 -2.32 13.98 4.86
CA ASN A 242 -1.18 13.92 3.95
C ASN A 242 -0.66 12.49 3.74
N ALA A 243 -0.61 11.68 4.79
CA ALA A 243 -0.18 10.29 4.72
C ALA A 243 -1.20 9.42 3.96
N GLU A 244 -2.50 9.65 4.14
CA GLU A 244 -3.54 8.97 3.37
C GLU A 244 -3.49 9.35 1.89
N LEU A 245 -3.22 10.61 1.52
CA LEU A 245 -3.01 11.02 0.14
C LEU A 245 -1.78 10.36 -0.51
N LEU A 246 -0.75 10.02 0.26
CA LEU A 246 0.38 9.24 -0.23
C LEU A 246 -0.03 7.78 -0.52
N ASN A 247 -0.83 7.19 0.36
CA ASN A 247 -1.24 5.79 0.30
C ASN A 247 -2.43 5.54 -0.63
N GLN A 248 -3.34 6.51 -0.77
CA GLN A 248 -4.51 6.47 -1.63
C GLN A 248 -4.39 7.53 -2.72
N ARG A 249 -3.56 7.25 -3.71
CA ARG A 249 -3.27 8.20 -4.80
C ARG A 249 -4.52 8.53 -5.61
N ILE A 250 -4.72 9.80 -5.86
CA ILE A 250 -5.79 10.29 -6.74
C ILE A 250 -5.55 9.76 -8.16
N LYS A 251 -6.60 9.20 -8.76
CA LYS A 251 -6.58 8.75 -10.14
C LYS A 251 -7.18 9.83 -11.04
N ALA A 252 -6.45 10.23 -12.07
CA ALA A 252 -6.90 11.19 -13.06
C ALA A 252 -7.18 10.50 -14.40
N PHE A 253 -8.30 10.91 -15.04
CA PHE A 253 -8.71 10.40 -16.34
C PHE A 253 -8.96 11.58 -17.28
N VAL A 254 -8.44 11.50 -18.49
CA VAL A 254 -8.77 12.45 -19.54
C VAL A 254 -9.96 11.91 -20.33
N VAL A 255 -11.05 12.66 -20.35
CA VAL A 255 -12.26 12.31 -21.06
C VAL A 255 -12.69 13.42 -22.00
N GLY A 256 -13.36 13.08 -23.09
CA GLY A 256 -13.98 14.07 -23.98
C GLY A 256 -15.13 14.80 -23.29
N LYS A 257 -15.59 15.90 -23.89
CA LYS A 257 -16.77 16.62 -23.41
C LYS A 257 -18.01 15.71 -23.48
N HIS A 258 -18.66 15.51 -22.34
CA HIS A 258 -19.87 14.68 -22.22
C HIS A 258 -20.85 15.31 -21.22
N ARG A 259 -22.11 14.84 -21.25
CA ARG A 259 -23.10 15.17 -20.23
C ARG A 259 -22.93 14.21 -19.04
N GLY A 260 -23.27 14.69 -17.84
CA GLY A 260 -23.27 13.89 -16.62
C GLY A 260 -24.24 14.46 -15.60
N GLU A 261 -24.70 13.62 -14.67
CA GLU A 261 -25.67 13.97 -13.64
C GLU A 261 -25.01 14.39 -12.32
N LEU A 262 -23.73 14.03 -12.10
CA LEU A 262 -23.03 14.26 -10.82
C LEU A 262 -22.42 15.67 -10.70
N GLY A 263 -22.52 16.51 -11.74
CA GLY A 263 -21.94 17.85 -11.74
C GLY A 263 -20.41 17.85 -11.83
N LYS A 264 -19.78 18.96 -11.41
CA LYS A 264 -18.31 19.15 -11.43
C LYS A 264 -17.62 18.55 -10.20
N SER A 265 -18.38 18.32 -9.14
CA SER A 265 -17.88 17.81 -7.87
C SER A 265 -18.96 16.91 -7.27
N TYR A 266 -18.53 15.76 -6.75
CA TYR A 266 -19.41 14.80 -6.13
C TYR A 266 -18.67 14.07 -5.01
N SER A 267 -19.33 13.91 -3.87
CA SER A 267 -18.85 13.07 -2.77
C SER A 267 -19.96 12.11 -2.34
N LEU A 268 -19.65 10.83 -2.28
CA LEU A 268 -20.61 9.82 -1.80
C LEU A 268 -20.90 9.98 -0.30
N ALA A 269 -19.88 10.35 0.49
CA ALA A 269 -20.01 10.66 1.91
C ALA A 269 -18.88 11.60 2.35
N PHE A 270 -19.14 12.45 3.33
CA PHE A 270 -18.13 13.25 4.01
C PHE A 270 -18.53 13.50 5.46
N SER A 271 -17.55 13.79 6.31
CA SER A 271 -17.76 14.23 7.69
C SER A 271 -17.78 15.75 7.76
N ASP A 272 -18.70 16.33 8.52
CA ASP A 272 -18.73 17.77 8.76
C ASP A 272 -17.80 18.21 9.91
N ASN A 273 -17.08 17.28 10.53
CA ASN A 273 -16.07 17.54 11.55
C ASN A 273 -14.73 16.93 11.12
N ARG A 274 -13.70 17.77 10.92
CA ARG A 274 -12.37 17.33 10.48
C ARG A 274 -11.68 16.33 11.42
N ASN A 275 -12.06 16.28 12.68
CA ASN A 275 -11.49 15.36 13.66
C ASN A 275 -12.15 13.97 13.63
N VAL A 276 -13.24 13.82 12.89
CA VAL A 276 -13.94 12.54 12.69
C VAL A 276 -13.79 12.15 11.24
N LEU A 277 -12.96 11.16 10.98
CA LEU A 277 -12.65 10.71 9.62
C LEU A 277 -13.42 9.44 9.25
N ILE A 278 -13.80 9.33 7.98
CA ILE A 278 -14.37 8.11 7.43
C ILE A 278 -13.21 7.17 7.06
N LYS A 279 -13.10 6.04 7.77
CA LYS A 279 -12.05 5.04 7.52
C LYS A 279 -12.44 4.04 6.44
N ALA A 280 -13.72 3.70 6.37
CA ALA A 280 -14.22 2.78 5.35
C ALA A 280 -15.68 3.10 5.02
N LEU A 281 -16.01 2.95 3.75
CA LEU A 281 -17.38 2.89 3.25
C LEU A 281 -17.42 1.70 2.28
N LYS A 282 -18.16 0.66 2.64
CA LYS A 282 -18.21 -0.59 1.91
C LYS A 282 -19.60 -1.22 1.95
N LYS A 283 -19.87 -2.20 1.11
CA LYS A 283 -21.03 -3.07 1.24
C LYS A 283 -20.86 -3.97 2.47
N ALA A 284 -21.94 -4.24 3.18
CA ALA A 284 -21.93 -5.21 4.29
C ALA A 284 -21.69 -6.63 3.79
N GLU A 285 -21.00 -7.46 4.60
CA GLU A 285 -20.65 -8.83 4.23
C GLU A 285 -21.87 -9.73 4.03
N SER A 286 -22.89 -9.57 4.90
CA SER A 286 -24.03 -10.49 4.97
C SER A 286 -25.37 -9.85 4.66
N SER A 287 -25.43 -8.59 4.21
CA SER A 287 -26.69 -7.89 3.92
C SER A 287 -26.54 -6.88 2.78
N ASP A 288 -27.66 -6.32 2.32
CA ASP A 288 -27.69 -5.27 1.28
C ASP A 288 -27.46 -3.86 1.84
N GLU A 289 -27.05 -3.75 3.10
CA GLU A 289 -26.68 -2.49 3.73
C GLU A 289 -25.26 -2.06 3.36
N TYR A 290 -24.95 -0.80 3.64
CA TYR A 290 -23.59 -0.28 3.56
C TYR A 290 -23.03 -0.08 4.96
N VAL A 291 -21.77 -0.40 5.12
CA VAL A 291 -21.00 -0.17 6.35
C VAL A 291 -20.22 1.11 6.22
N VAL A 292 -20.37 2.01 7.17
CA VAL A 292 -19.50 3.17 7.33
C VAL A 292 -18.74 3.06 8.65
N ARG A 293 -17.43 3.14 8.62
CA ARG A 293 -16.55 3.19 9.79
C ARG A 293 -15.96 4.57 9.92
N VAL A 294 -16.14 5.16 11.08
CA VAL A 294 -15.58 6.46 11.42
C VAL A 294 -14.70 6.34 12.65
N TYR A 295 -13.72 7.22 12.75
CA TYR A 295 -12.85 7.28 13.92
C TYR A 295 -12.52 8.72 14.31
N GLU A 296 -12.27 8.94 15.60
CA GLU A 296 -11.74 10.21 16.09
C GLU A 296 -10.21 10.20 15.92
N ALA A 297 -9.68 11.19 15.20
CA ALA A 297 -8.29 11.21 14.75
C ALA A 297 -7.38 12.12 15.57
N ALA A 298 -7.92 13.09 16.33
CA ALA A 298 -7.13 14.07 17.06
C ALA A 298 -6.64 13.56 18.43
N GLY A 299 -7.32 12.56 19.01
CA GLY A 299 -6.94 11.91 20.27
C GLY A 299 -7.13 12.75 21.52
N LYS A 300 -7.84 13.88 21.44
CA LYS A 300 -7.91 14.85 22.56
C LYS A 300 -9.20 14.78 23.37
N GLN A 301 -10.35 14.67 22.71
CA GLN A 301 -11.66 14.65 23.35
C GLN A 301 -12.68 13.98 22.44
N ALA A 302 -13.79 13.51 23.03
CA ALA A 302 -14.89 12.98 22.26
C ALA A 302 -15.44 14.01 21.27
N GLN A 303 -15.70 13.58 20.05
CA GLN A 303 -16.17 14.41 18.95
C GLN A 303 -17.58 14.00 18.54
N LYS A 304 -18.40 15.00 18.20
CA LYS A 304 -19.65 14.81 17.50
C LYS A 304 -19.52 15.26 16.06
N ALA A 305 -20.11 14.50 15.14
CA ALA A 305 -20.11 14.81 13.72
C ALA A 305 -21.40 14.31 13.06
N SER A 306 -21.74 14.89 11.91
CA SER A 306 -22.66 14.25 10.99
C SER A 306 -21.88 13.71 9.80
N ILE A 307 -22.10 12.46 9.48
CA ILE A 307 -21.65 11.89 8.22
C ILE A 307 -22.77 12.18 7.21
N VAL A 308 -22.45 13.00 6.24
CA VAL A 308 -23.40 13.48 5.21
C VAL A 308 -23.21 12.63 3.95
N PHE A 309 -24.27 11.98 3.51
CA PHE A 309 -24.28 11.13 2.32
C PHE A 309 -24.88 11.86 1.11
N ALA A 310 -24.58 11.36 -0.08
CA ALA A 310 -25.17 11.86 -1.32
C ALA A 310 -26.66 11.54 -1.46
N ASP A 311 -27.17 10.56 -0.71
CA ASP A 311 -28.55 10.10 -0.76
C ASP A 311 -29.15 10.01 0.63
N ASN A 312 -30.48 10.06 0.71
CA ASN A 312 -31.22 9.95 1.96
C ASN A 312 -31.11 8.54 2.56
N LEU A 313 -31.04 8.49 3.88
CA LEU A 313 -31.07 7.26 4.64
C LEU A 313 -32.51 6.83 4.92
N VAL A 314 -32.77 5.53 4.82
CA VAL A 314 -34.05 4.92 5.25
C VAL A 314 -33.87 4.02 6.49
N ALA A 315 -32.63 3.64 6.80
CA ALA A 315 -32.28 2.93 8.03
C ALA A 315 -30.84 3.19 8.43
N ALA A 316 -30.57 3.21 9.72
CA ALA A 316 -29.24 3.21 10.29
C ALA A 316 -29.21 2.48 11.64
N VAL A 317 -28.14 1.70 11.88
CA VAL A 317 -27.89 1.02 13.16
C VAL A 317 -26.41 1.12 13.49
N GLU A 318 -26.09 1.14 14.79
CA GLU A 318 -24.71 0.97 15.26
C GLU A 318 -24.34 -0.53 15.23
N ALA A 319 -23.15 -0.85 14.80
CA ALA A 319 -22.64 -2.20 14.69
C ALA A 319 -21.25 -2.33 15.33
N ASP A 320 -20.85 -3.54 15.64
CA ASP A 320 -19.48 -3.87 16.05
C ASP A 320 -18.52 -4.01 14.85
N GLY A 321 -17.27 -4.33 15.11
CA GLY A 321 -16.25 -4.54 14.08
C GLY A 321 -16.54 -5.71 13.12
N THR A 322 -17.38 -6.67 13.54
CA THR A 322 -17.84 -7.83 12.74
C THR A 322 -19.19 -7.58 12.06
N GLU A 323 -19.67 -6.33 12.06
CA GLU A 323 -20.92 -5.86 11.42
C GLU A 323 -22.21 -6.38 12.10
N LYS A 324 -22.12 -6.94 13.30
CA LYS A 324 -23.32 -7.29 14.10
C LYS A 324 -23.91 -6.02 14.69
N THR A 325 -25.23 -5.87 14.59
CA THR A 325 -25.95 -4.75 15.16
C THR A 325 -25.86 -4.78 16.69
N ILE A 326 -25.43 -3.68 17.30
CA ILE A 326 -25.29 -3.51 18.75
C ILE A 326 -26.18 -2.39 19.32
N GLY A 327 -26.71 -1.51 18.48
CA GLY A 327 -27.51 -0.40 18.91
C GLY A 327 -28.27 0.32 17.82
N LYS A 328 -29.07 1.29 18.21
CA LYS A 328 -29.76 2.22 17.31
C LYS A 328 -28.79 3.34 16.91
N ALA A 329 -28.92 3.84 15.68
CA ALA A 329 -28.26 5.05 15.25
C ALA A 329 -29.28 6.16 14.97
N THR A 330 -28.87 7.40 15.21
CA THR A 330 -29.70 8.59 14.93
C THR A 330 -29.37 9.12 13.55
N PHE A 331 -30.37 9.35 12.72
CA PHE A 331 -30.22 9.97 11.41
C PHE A 331 -31.40 10.84 11.04
N SER A 332 -31.20 11.78 10.13
CA SER A 332 -32.22 12.63 9.56
C SER A 332 -31.88 12.96 8.11
N GLY A 333 -32.78 12.64 7.19
CA GLY A 333 -32.51 12.79 5.76
C GLY A 333 -31.26 12.03 5.34
N ASN A 334 -30.26 12.73 4.84
CA ASN A 334 -28.97 12.16 4.42
C ASN A 334 -27.85 12.27 5.47
N ARG A 335 -28.17 12.60 6.71
CA ARG A 335 -27.20 12.84 7.80
C ARG A 335 -27.29 11.76 8.85
N LEU A 336 -26.18 11.08 9.12
CA LEU A 336 -26.01 10.14 10.24
C LEU A 336 -25.25 10.86 11.37
N GLU A 337 -25.87 10.97 12.54
CA GLU A 337 -25.26 11.57 13.73
C GLU A 337 -24.34 10.55 14.41
N VAL A 338 -23.10 10.94 14.62
CA VAL A 338 -22.09 10.08 15.27
C VAL A 338 -21.47 10.79 16.47
N SER A 339 -21.14 10.01 17.50
CA SER A 339 -20.35 10.46 18.65
C SER A 339 -19.23 9.48 18.88
N VAL A 340 -17.98 9.94 18.80
CA VAL A 340 -16.79 9.09 18.80
C VAL A 340 -15.85 9.54 19.92
N ASN A 341 -15.44 8.62 20.78
CA ASN A 341 -14.48 8.88 21.85
C ASN A 341 -13.06 9.08 21.28
N PRO A 342 -12.13 9.69 22.04
CA PRO A 342 -10.74 9.84 21.60
C PRO A 342 -10.14 8.52 21.14
N ASN A 343 -9.44 8.54 19.98
CA ASN A 343 -8.77 7.38 19.43
C ASN A 343 -9.65 6.13 19.29
N SER A 344 -10.94 6.31 19.05
CA SER A 344 -11.91 5.19 18.95
C SER A 344 -12.50 5.10 17.55
N ILE A 345 -12.96 3.89 17.22
CA ILE A 345 -13.68 3.59 15.99
C ILE A 345 -15.15 3.35 16.33
N LYS A 346 -16.03 3.81 15.45
CA LYS A 346 -17.44 3.46 15.43
C LYS A 346 -17.82 2.90 14.08
N THR A 347 -18.63 1.86 14.08
CA THR A 347 -19.15 1.21 12.86
C THR A 347 -20.67 1.39 12.83
N TYR A 348 -21.18 1.74 11.66
CA TYR A 348 -22.60 1.86 11.40
C TYR A 348 -22.96 1.10 10.14
N LYS A 349 -24.14 0.49 10.13
CA LYS A 349 -24.76 0.00 8.90
C LYS A 349 -25.86 0.97 8.50
N VAL A 350 -25.89 1.33 7.23
CA VAL A 350 -26.85 2.29 6.66
C VAL A 350 -27.50 1.72 5.41
N ARG A 351 -28.75 2.12 5.17
CA ARG A 351 -29.46 1.80 3.95
C ARG A 351 -29.98 3.10 3.32
N PHE A 352 -29.71 3.24 2.03
CA PHE A 352 -30.11 4.41 1.26
C PHE A 352 -31.50 4.25 0.65
N ALA A 353 -32.17 5.39 0.42
CA ALA A 353 -33.50 5.45 -0.21
C ALA A 353 -33.43 4.97 -1.67
N SER A 354 -32.42 5.39 -2.41
CA SER A 354 -32.20 4.95 -3.79
C SER A 354 -31.32 3.70 -3.84
N ASN A 355 -31.90 2.55 -3.51
CA ASN A 355 -31.24 1.25 -3.73
C ASN A 355 -31.35 0.86 -5.19
N LYS A 356 -30.79 1.67 -6.09
CA LYS A 356 -30.58 1.24 -7.47
C LYS A 356 -29.53 0.13 -7.46
N LYS A 357 -29.99 -1.12 -7.40
CA LYS A 357 -29.15 -2.26 -7.74
C LYS A 357 -28.72 -2.02 -9.18
N VAL A 358 -27.48 -1.64 -9.39
CA VAL A 358 -26.86 -1.79 -10.70
C VAL A 358 -26.73 -3.30 -10.90
N GLN A 359 -27.76 -3.90 -11.51
CA GLN A 359 -27.63 -5.27 -11.96
C GLN A 359 -26.58 -5.28 -13.05
N THR A 360 -25.42 -5.79 -12.72
CA THR A 360 -24.45 -6.19 -13.74
C THR A 360 -25.08 -7.38 -14.44
N VAL A 361 -25.63 -7.17 -15.63
CA VAL A 361 -26.08 -8.28 -16.45
C VAL A 361 -24.81 -8.90 -17.03
N ALA A 362 -24.44 -10.06 -16.48
CA ALA A 362 -23.34 -10.84 -17.03
C ALA A 362 -23.95 -11.95 -17.89
N GLU A 363 -23.52 -12.03 -19.13
CA GLU A 363 -23.90 -13.12 -20.04
C GLU A 363 -22.75 -14.12 -20.14
N PRO A 364 -23.00 -15.40 -19.95
CA PRO A 364 -21.97 -16.42 -20.12
C PRO A 364 -21.58 -16.53 -21.60
N LEU A 365 -20.27 -16.49 -21.85
CA LEU A 365 -19.75 -16.80 -23.19
C LEU A 365 -19.59 -18.32 -23.32
N PRO A 366 -20.27 -18.97 -24.24
CA PRO A 366 -20.15 -20.42 -24.44
C PRO A 366 -18.73 -20.82 -24.83
N LEU A 367 -18.15 -21.74 -24.07
CA LEU A 367 -16.83 -22.31 -24.34
C LEU A 367 -16.96 -23.74 -24.87
N VAL A 368 -16.08 -24.10 -25.78
CA VAL A 368 -15.93 -25.49 -26.22
C VAL A 368 -14.78 -26.09 -25.41
N TYR A 369 -15.10 -26.94 -24.47
CA TYR A 369 -14.13 -27.57 -23.59
C TYR A 369 -13.38 -28.70 -24.28
N ASP A 370 -12.07 -28.74 -24.07
CA ASP A 370 -11.16 -29.76 -24.60
C ASP A 370 -10.23 -30.35 -23.53
N LYS A 371 -10.42 -29.91 -22.26
CA LYS A 371 -9.64 -30.37 -21.12
C LYS A 371 -10.54 -30.80 -19.96
N LYS A 372 -10.14 -31.87 -19.26
CA LYS A 372 -10.69 -32.24 -17.96
C LYS A 372 -9.77 -31.79 -16.88
N CYS A 373 -10.12 -30.66 -16.23
CA CYS A 373 -9.25 -29.97 -15.26
C CYS A 373 -9.49 -30.41 -13.82
N PHE A 374 -10.65 -31.04 -13.55
CA PHE A 374 -11.03 -31.45 -12.19
C PHE A 374 -11.06 -32.99 -12.09
N SER A 375 -10.67 -33.52 -10.92
CA SER A 375 -10.84 -34.94 -10.61
C SER A 375 -11.29 -35.13 -9.17
N TRP A 376 -12.05 -36.18 -8.94
CA TRP A 376 -12.40 -36.66 -7.62
C TRP A 376 -11.22 -37.41 -7.00
N ASN A 377 -11.09 -37.40 -5.70
CA ASN A 377 -10.03 -38.11 -5.00
C ASN A 377 -9.97 -39.62 -5.34
N GLU A 378 -11.12 -40.24 -5.56
CA GLU A 378 -11.26 -41.63 -5.96
C GLU A 378 -10.82 -41.91 -7.40
N PHE A 379 -10.82 -40.90 -8.26
CA PHE A 379 -10.53 -41.00 -9.70
C PHE A 379 -9.49 -39.97 -10.15
N LYS A 380 -8.41 -39.80 -9.39
CA LYS A 380 -7.37 -38.80 -9.64
C LYS A 380 -6.79 -38.85 -11.07
N ALA A 381 -6.68 -40.05 -11.66
CA ALA A 381 -6.17 -40.23 -13.02
C ALA A 381 -7.16 -39.84 -14.14
N ALA A 382 -8.40 -39.54 -13.80
CA ALA A 382 -9.43 -39.21 -14.78
C ALA A 382 -9.28 -37.78 -15.36
N ALA A 383 -8.56 -36.89 -14.67
CA ALA A 383 -8.32 -35.55 -15.12
C ALA A 383 -6.83 -35.25 -15.25
N ASN A 384 -6.49 -34.42 -16.19
CA ASN A 384 -5.12 -33.99 -16.45
C ASN A 384 -5.11 -32.54 -16.89
N PHE A 385 -5.01 -31.64 -15.93
CA PHE A 385 -4.84 -30.24 -16.22
C PHE A 385 -3.46 -30.02 -16.89
N GLU A 386 -2.40 -30.50 -16.26
CA GLU A 386 -1.04 -30.57 -16.82
C GLU A 386 -0.19 -31.59 -16.04
N SER A 387 0.62 -32.40 -16.75
CA SER A 387 1.60 -33.33 -16.15
C SER A 387 1.04 -34.26 -15.05
N GLY A 388 -0.21 -34.69 -15.18
CA GLY A 388 -0.87 -35.55 -14.21
C GLY A 388 -1.52 -34.86 -13.00
N TYR A 389 -1.50 -33.52 -12.97
CA TYR A 389 -2.18 -32.73 -11.92
C TYR A 389 -3.58 -32.32 -12.32
N SER A 390 -4.43 -32.09 -11.35
CA SER A 390 -5.80 -31.59 -11.51
C SER A 390 -6.26 -30.84 -10.26
N TYR A 391 -7.31 -30.03 -10.41
CA TYR A 391 -7.98 -29.47 -9.24
C TYR A 391 -8.85 -30.53 -8.55
N ALA A 392 -8.94 -30.47 -7.22
CA ALA A 392 -9.82 -31.32 -6.44
C ALA A 392 -11.28 -30.95 -6.71
N ALA A 393 -12.03 -31.85 -7.35
CA ALA A 393 -13.42 -31.59 -7.73
C ALA A 393 -14.32 -31.36 -6.51
N GLU A 394 -13.99 -31.95 -5.36
CA GLU A 394 -14.69 -31.77 -4.07
C GLU A 394 -14.71 -30.32 -3.59
N LEU A 395 -13.66 -29.57 -3.91
CA LEU A 395 -13.47 -28.19 -3.47
C LEU A 395 -13.99 -27.14 -4.45
N ILE A 396 -14.40 -27.57 -5.64
CA ILE A 396 -14.87 -26.66 -6.68
C ILE A 396 -16.40 -26.53 -6.61
N PRO A 397 -16.97 -25.37 -6.34
CA PRO A 397 -18.40 -25.15 -6.36
C PRO A 397 -18.96 -25.19 -7.78
N ALA A 398 -20.23 -25.57 -7.96
CA ALA A 398 -20.89 -25.54 -9.28
C ALA A 398 -21.06 -24.10 -9.81
N GLU A 399 -21.20 -23.15 -8.91
CA GLU A 399 -21.28 -21.73 -9.24
C GLU A 399 -20.33 -20.94 -8.32
N MET A 400 -19.61 -19.99 -8.89
CA MET A 400 -18.70 -19.10 -8.17
C MET A 400 -19.09 -17.66 -8.48
N ASN A 401 -19.26 -16.84 -7.46
CA ASN A 401 -19.46 -15.41 -7.64
C ASN A 401 -18.17 -14.67 -7.32
N VAL A 402 -17.59 -14.03 -8.30
CA VAL A 402 -16.36 -13.23 -8.13
C VAL A 402 -16.67 -11.77 -8.43
N HIS A 403 -16.61 -10.92 -7.44
CA HIS A 403 -16.92 -9.47 -7.52
C HIS A 403 -18.29 -9.17 -8.16
N GLY A 404 -19.31 -9.97 -7.84
CA GLY A 404 -20.66 -9.81 -8.36
C GLY A 404 -20.89 -10.42 -9.74
N VAL A 405 -19.87 -11.08 -10.32
CA VAL A 405 -19.96 -11.78 -11.60
C VAL A 405 -20.10 -13.27 -11.33
N PRO A 406 -21.21 -13.90 -11.76
CA PRO A 406 -21.39 -15.34 -11.60
C PRO A 406 -20.60 -16.11 -12.67
N PHE A 407 -19.80 -17.07 -12.22
CA PHE A 407 -19.18 -18.08 -13.08
C PHE A 407 -19.88 -19.40 -12.85
N LYS A 408 -20.38 -19.99 -13.93
CA LYS A 408 -20.93 -21.33 -13.90
C LYS A 408 -19.85 -22.31 -14.32
N LEU A 409 -19.53 -23.24 -13.46
CA LEU A 409 -18.53 -24.26 -13.69
C LEU A 409 -19.21 -25.55 -14.15
N GLU A 410 -18.69 -26.12 -15.21
CA GLU A 410 -19.26 -27.35 -15.78
C GLU A 410 -19.05 -28.57 -14.87
N THR A 411 -19.72 -29.66 -15.21
CA THR A 411 -19.69 -30.87 -14.41
C THR A 411 -18.28 -31.40 -14.25
N ARG A 412 -18.00 -31.92 -13.08
CA ARG A 412 -16.68 -32.42 -12.70
C ARG A 412 -16.32 -33.75 -13.34
N GLU A 413 -17.26 -34.37 -14.03
CA GLU A 413 -17.13 -35.68 -14.68
C GLU A 413 -16.77 -35.60 -16.16
N GLU A 414 -17.03 -34.44 -16.80
CA GLU A 414 -16.81 -34.23 -18.22
C GLU A 414 -15.68 -33.24 -18.51
N LEU A 415 -15.50 -32.87 -19.76
CA LEU A 415 -14.57 -31.77 -20.14
C LEU A 415 -15.09 -30.47 -19.57
N ASN A 416 -14.25 -29.74 -18.89
CA ASN A 416 -14.62 -28.57 -18.07
C ASN A 416 -13.63 -27.42 -18.17
N GLY A 417 -12.68 -27.47 -19.08
CA GLY A 417 -11.72 -26.43 -19.38
C GLY A 417 -11.44 -26.32 -20.88
N MET A 418 -11.03 -25.14 -21.30
CA MET A 418 -10.59 -24.86 -22.66
C MET A 418 -9.13 -24.46 -22.66
N ALA A 419 -8.29 -25.23 -23.35
CA ALA A 419 -6.90 -24.86 -23.54
C ALA A 419 -6.75 -23.66 -24.49
N CYS A 420 -6.01 -22.63 -24.09
CA CYS A 420 -5.75 -21.47 -24.93
C CYS A 420 -4.71 -21.78 -26.00
N LYS A 421 -5.17 -22.01 -27.23
CA LYS A 421 -4.36 -22.38 -28.39
C LYS A 421 -4.63 -21.49 -29.62
N GLY A 422 -5.00 -20.22 -29.37
CA GLY A 422 -5.43 -19.32 -30.43
C GLY A 422 -6.93 -19.50 -30.79
N ASN A 423 -7.73 -19.98 -29.85
CA ASN A 423 -9.17 -20.14 -30.00
C ASN A 423 -9.86 -18.82 -30.32
N VAL A 424 -10.82 -18.85 -31.20
CA VAL A 424 -11.64 -17.70 -31.57
C VAL A 424 -13.06 -17.95 -31.07
N LEU A 425 -13.54 -17.04 -30.22
CA LEU A 425 -14.88 -17.07 -29.67
C LEU A 425 -15.70 -15.94 -30.29
N LYS A 426 -16.91 -16.27 -30.74
CA LYS A 426 -17.84 -15.29 -31.31
C LYS A 426 -18.67 -14.67 -30.19
N LEU A 427 -18.55 -13.35 -30.03
CA LEU A 427 -19.41 -12.59 -29.13
C LEU A 427 -20.80 -12.44 -29.71
N PRO A 428 -21.88 -12.46 -28.90
CA PRO A 428 -23.22 -12.13 -29.34
C PRO A 428 -23.26 -10.77 -30.07
N ALA A 429 -23.94 -10.68 -31.18
CA ALA A 429 -23.86 -9.53 -32.09
C ALA A 429 -24.80 -8.36 -31.73
N ASP A 430 -25.76 -8.60 -30.88
CA ASP A 430 -26.89 -7.71 -30.55
C ASP A 430 -26.67 -6.93 -29.26
N CYS A 431 -25.50 -7.08 -28.58
CA CYS A 431 -25.17 -6.42 -27.35
C CYS A 431 -23.84 -5.67 -27.43
N THR A 432 -23.74 -4.61 -26.66
CA THR A 432 -22.48 -3.90 -26.43
C THR A 432 -21.93 -4.29 -25.05
N TYR A 433 -20.74 -4.90 -25.04
CA TYR A 433 -20.07 -5.31 -23.81
C TYR A 433 -19.00 -4.30 -23.45
N ASN A 434 -18.90 -3.99 -22.17
CA ASN A 434 -17.86 -3.08 -21.62
C ASN A 434 -16.75 -3.83 -20.88
N ARG A 435 -16.95 -5.10 -20.52
CA ARG A 435 -15.98 -5.93 -19.81
C ARG A 435 -16.08 -7.39 -20.22
N LEU A 436 -14.95 -8.07 -20.24
CA LEU A 436 -14.84 -9.51 -20.35
C LEU A 436 -14.19 -10.03 -19.05
N TYR A 437 -14.86 -10.96 -18.39
CA TYR A 437 -14.35 -11.64 -17.21
C TYR A 437 -13.92 -13.04 -17.60
N ILE A 438 -12.70 -13.41 -17.23
CA ILE A 438 -12.11 -14.70 -17.58
C ILE A 438 -11.61 -15.36 -16.31
N LEU A 439 -12.00 -16.62 -16.10
CA LEU A 439 -11.39 -17.48 -15.09
C LEU A 439 -10.32 -18.31 -15.79
N ALA A 440 -9.05 -18.10 -15.42
CA ALA A 440 -7.92 -18.73 -16.09
C ALA A 440 -6.84 -19.14 -15.09
N ALA A 441 -6.08 -20.18 -15.43
CA ALA A 441 -4.87 -20.59 -14.73
C ALA A 441 -3.82 -21.07 -15.74
N ALA A 442 -2.56 -20.88 -15.44
CA ALA A 442 -1.47 -21.43 -16.25
C ALA A 442 -1.24 -22.90 -15.90
N ALA A 443 -1.33 -23.75 -16.87
CA ALA A 443 -0.97 -25.18 -16.76
C ALA A 443 0.56 -25.32 -16.84
N SER A 444 1.27 -24.75 -15.87
CA SER A 444 2.72 -24.63 -15.83
C SER A 444 3.16 -24.42 -14.39
N ASP A 445 4.40 -24.75 -14.07
CA ASP A 445 5.05 -24.42 -12.79
C ASP A 445 5.45 -22.94 -12.68
N LYS A 446 5.23 -22.17 -13.75
CA LYS A 446 5.52 -20.73 -13.83
C LYS A 446 4.34 -19.95 -14.35
N ASP A 447 4.28 -18.69 -14.03
CA ASP A 447 3.35 -17.75 -14.63
C ASP A 447 3.58 -17.65 -16.13
N VAL A 448 2.51 -17.57 -16.90
CA VAL A 448 2.58 -17.44 -18.35
C VAL A 448 1.89 -16.17 -18.84
N LYS A 449 2.38 -15.63 -19.93
CA LYS A 449 1.80 -14.47 -20.58
C LYS A 449 0.65 -14.89 -21.48
N GLY A 450 -0.57 -14.52 -21.13
CA GLY A 450 -1.75 -14.68 -21.96
C GLY A 450 -2.00 -13.45 -22.83
N ILE A 451 -2.38 -13.65 -24.09
CA ILE A 451 -2.75 -12.57 -25.01
C ILE A 451 -4.21 -12.74 -25.42
N PHE A 452 -5.03 -11.76 -25.03
CA PHE A 452 -6.45 -11.72 -25.37
C PHE A 452 -6.72 -10.61 -26.38
N ARG A 453 -7.48 -10.91 -27.43
CA ARG A 453 -7.84 -9.96 -28.48
C ARG A 453 -9.34 -9.86 -28.60
N VAL A 454 -9.87 -8.64 -28.58
CA VAL A 454 -11.29 -8.36 -28.80
C VAL A 454 -11.40 -7.25 -29.85
N GLY A 455 -11.74 -7.62 -31.09
CA GLY A 455 -11.69 -6.70 -32.23
C GLY A 455 -10.26 -6.11 -32.39
N LYS A 456 -10.13 -4.79 -32.30
CA LYS A 456 -8.84 -4.08 -32.37
C LYS A 456 -8.07 -4.02 -31.04
N TYR A 457 -8.70 -4.38 -29.95
CA TYR A 457 -8.06 -4.31 -28.61
C TYR A 457 -7.27 -5.57 -28.34
N VAL A 458 -6.06 -5.38 -27.85
CA VAL A 458 -5.15 -6.46 -27.44
C VAL A 458 -4.76 -6.21 -25.98
N GLN A 459 -4.97 -7.20 -25.13
CA GLN A 459 -4.58 -7.15 -23.73
C GLN A 459 -3.63 -8.29 -23.42
N GLU A 460 -2.47 -7.97 -22.90
CA GLU A 460 -1.56 -8.94 -22.30
C GLU A 460 -1.87 -9.06 -20.81
N VAL A 461 -1.93 -10.29 -20.32
CA VAL A 461 -2.24 -10.62 -18.92
C VAL A 461 -1.26 -11.69 -18.48
N ILE A 462 -0.67 -11.49 -17.30
CA ILE A 462 0.07 -12.56 -16.64
C ILE A 462 -0.94 -13.49 -15.98
N VAL A 463 -0.95 -14.73 -16.41
CA VAL A 463 -1.82 -15.79 -15.86
C VAL A 463 -0.97 -16.58 -14.86
N PRO A 464 -1.32 -16.57 -13.56
CA PRO A 464 -0.56 -17.26 -12.54
C PRO A 464 -0.52 -18.78 -12.74
N SER A 465 0.58 -19.38 -12.29
CA SER A 465 0.68 -20.84 -12.19
C SER A 465 -0.45 -21.39 -11.31
N TYR A 466 -1.03 -22.52 -11.72
CA TYR A 466 -2.05 -23.18 -10.92
C TYR A 466 -1.51 -23.88 -9.66
N THR A 467 -0.19 -24.06 -9.58
CA THR A 467 0.50 -24.71 -8.45
C THR A 467 1.05 -23.70 -7.42
N GLY A 468 0.80 -22.40 -7.60
CA GLY A 468 1.28 -21.39 -6.67
C GLY A 468 0.69 -21.54 -5.27
N PHE A 469 1.51 -21.42 -4.24
CA PHE A 469 1.05 -21.41 -2.85
C PHE A 469 0.37 -20.11 -2.49
N ILE A 470 -0.63 -20.16 -1.62
CA ILE A 470 -1.24 -18.96 -1.07
C ILE A 470 -0.19 -18.18 -0.28
N GLY A 471 0.03 -16.92 -0.66
CA GLY A 471 1.03 -16.05 -0.05
C GLY A 471 2.46 -16.19 -0.57
N GLN A 472 2.72 -17.11 -1.52
CA GLN A 472 4.04 -17.35 -2.10
C GLN A 472 4.03 -17.28 -3.64
N TRP A 473 3.14 -16.52 -4.19
CA TRP A 473 3.00 -16.30 -5.63
C TRP A 473 4.30 -15.72 -6.22
N GLY A 474 4.82 -16.38 -7.24
CA GLY A 474 6.06 -15.97 -7.91
C GLY A 474 7.36 -16.52 -7.34
N HIS A 475 7.32 -17.31 -6.27
CA HIS A 475 8.51 -18.03 -5.76
C HIS A 475 8.69 -19.36 -6.50
N THR A 476 9.58 -19.38 -7.45
CA THR A 476 9.99 -20.63 -8.12
C THR A 476 10.86 -21.46 -7.21
N GLY A 477 10.56 -22.76 -7.05
CA GLY A 477 11.38 -23.72 -6.32
C GLY A 477 11.10 -23.83 -4.82
N HIS A 478 10.10 -23.14 -4.29
CA HIS A 478 9.67 -23.38 -2.92
C HIS A 478 8.79 -24.63 -2.86
N THR A 479 9.24 -25.64 -2.11
CA THR A 479 8.48 -26.86 -1.88
C THR A 479 8.18 -26.95 -0.39
N GLU A 480 6.92 -26.83 0.00
CA GLU A 480 6.49 -27.09 1.37
C GLU A 480 6.38 -28.59 1.61
N GLY A 481 7.32 -29.14 2.37
CA GLY A 481 7.41 -30.57 2.60
C GLY A 481 6.25 -31.18 3.41
N TYR A 482 5.46 -30.35 4.10
CA TYR A 482 4.31 -30.78 4.93
C TYR A 482 2.96 -30.78 4.21
N LEU A 483 2.91 -30.34 2.96
CA LEU A 483 1.71 -30.41 2.11
C LEU A 483 1.75 -31.59 1.12
N LYS A 484 2.50 -32.63 1.44
CA LYS A 484 2.71 -33.78 0.55
C LYS A 484 1.64 -34.86 0.64
N ASP A 485 0.54 -34.67 1.31
CA ASP A 485 -0.53 -35.67 1.41
C ASP A 485 -1.73 -35.36 0.51
#